data_49cc8658fb2ba63769dffc282101d35d
#
_entry.id   49cc8658fb2ba63769dffc282101d35d
#
_cell.length_a   1.000
_cell.length_b   1.000
_cell.length_c   1.000
_cell.angle_alpha   90.00
_cell.angle_beta   90.00
_cell.angle_gamma   90.00
#
_symmetry.space_group_name_H-M   'P 1'
#
loop_
_entity.id
_entity.type
_entity.pdbx_description
1 polymer ?
#
loop_
_entity_poly.entity_id
_entity_poly.type
_entity_poly.pdbx_seq_one_letter_code
_entity_poly.pdbx_strand_id
1 'polypeptide(L)'
;MTTESAPVLVVGATGLQGGATARALLTSGVAVRALVRDPATDRAKAVEALGAELVTGDLDDRDSLTRAAQGARAVFSVQMPDLNGRGFDGEVDQAVNLIEAARAAGVPQFVHTSVSGAGQHADRVAGEWSWMEPYYAAKAGIQDRVRAAGFTHWTLIKPGFFMENLRPSVEIVFPRGVEGGLVTLLKPTTRLSLVAVDDIGTVAAAAVAEPERFHGVELELASDHLTMTEIAKVLSHSLGVELTAPDMTQEEATAAGMPDMGFGQAQLNEYPQPARPEFARALGIPLTSLEEWAHAHLRSTA
;
A
#
# COMPACT_ATOMS: atom_id res chain seq x y z
N MET A 1 32.65 -0.65 -4.69
CA MET A 1 31.52 -1.02 -3.82
C MET A 1 30.95 -2.31 -4.38
N THR A 2 30.80 -3.33 -3.58
CA THR A 2 30.12 -4.57 -4.00
C THR A 2 28.63 -4.23 -4.23
N THR A 3 27.98 -4.89 -5.15
CA THR A 3 26.54 -4.67 -5.45
C THR A 3 25.63 -4.80 -4.23
N GLU A 4 26.03 -5.57 -3.22
CA GLU A 4 25.30 -5.74 -1.94
C GLU A 4 25.27 -4.49 -1.06
N SER A 5 26.27 -3.60 -1.15
CA SER A 5 26.36 -2.37 -0.37
C SER A 5 25.64 -1.18 -1.00
N ALA A 6 25.14 -1.31 -2.24
CA ALA A 6 24.44 -0.24 -2.93
C ALA A 6 23.03 -0.02 -2.33
N PRO A 7 22.57 1.24 -2.24
CA PRO A 7 21.29 1.56 -1.59
C PRO A 7 20.10 1.10 -2.43
N VAL A 8 18.95 0.98 -1.75
CA VAL A 8 17.62 0.89 -2.38
C VAL A 8 17.01 2.27 -2.40
N LEU A 9 16.60 2.74 -3.57
CA LEU A 9 15.81 3.98 -3.69
C LEU A 9 14.37 3.68 -3.29
N VAL A 10 13.90 4.33 -2.23
CA VAL A 10 12.52 4.18 -1.73
C VAL A 10 11.73 5.44 -2.01
N VAL A 11 10.71 5.30 -2.86
CA VAL A 11 9.72 6.35 -3.11
C VAL A 11 8.63 6.31 -2.05
N GLY A 12 8.12 7.47 -1.66
CA GLY A 12 7.06 7.57 -0.65
C GLY A 12 7.52 7.19 0.76
N ALA A 13 8.81 7.27 1.07
CA ALA A 13 9.40 6.89 2.36
C ALA A 13 8.81 7.67 3.56
N THR A 14 8.22 8.84 3.33
CA THR A 14 7.52 9.65 4.34
C THR A 14 6.05 9.27 4.54
N GLY A 15 5.54 8.31 3.75
CA GLY A 15 4.18 7.78 3.82
C GLY A 15 4.12 6.39 4.43
N LEU A 16 2.94 5.76 4.39
CA LEU A 16 2.71 4.45 5.02
C LEU A 16 3.57 3.35 4.40
N GLN A 17 3.36 3.04 3.12
CA GLN A 17 4.00 1.89 2.45
C GLN A 17 5.51 2.08 2.28
N GLY A 18 5.93 3.24 1.76
CA GLY A 18 7.36 3.55 1.60
C GLY A 18 8.09 3.64 2.94
N GLY A 19 7.44 4.18 3.98
CA GLY A 19 7.98 4.22 5.34
C GLY A 19 8.16 2.83 5.95
N ALA A 20 7.18 1.94 5.78
CA ALA A 20 7.28 0.55 6.21
C ALA A 20 8.42 -0.17 5.46
N THR A 21 8.52 0.04 4.15
CA THR A 21 9.61 -0.52 3.33
C THR A 21 10.98 0.00 3.77
N ALA A 22 11.11 1.31 4.01
CA ALA A 22 12.37 1.88 4.50
C ALA A 22 12.78 1.28 5.84
N ARG A 23 11.83 1.15 6.79
CA ARG A 23 12.08 0.52 8.09
C ARG A 23 12.53 -0.94 7.95
N ALA A 24 11.82 -1.73 7.15
CA ALA A 24 12.13 -3.15 6.96
C ALA A 24 13.53 -3.34 6.34
N LEU A 25 13.89 -2.55 5.33
CA LEU A 25 15.19 -2.57 4.69
C LEU A 25 16.32 -2.18 5.67
N LEU A 26 16.15 -1.06 6.39
CA LEU A 26 17.15 -0.59 7.36
C LEU A 26 17.34 -1.59 8.51
N THR A 27 16.26 -2.18 9.01
CA THR A 27 16.32 -3.23 10.04
C THR A 27 17.09 -4.47 9.56
N SER A 28 17.04 -4.77 8.26
CA SER A 28 17.78 -5.86 7.62
C SER A 28 19.21 -5.45 7.23
N GLY A 29 19.67 -4.26 7.62
CA GLY A 29 21.03 -3.78 7.31
C GLY A 29 21.21 -3.30 5.86
N VAL A 30 20.12 -3.11 5.12
CA VAL A 30 20.15 -2.63 3.74
C VAL A 30 20.13 -1.10 3.72
N ALA A 31 21.11 -0.49 3.04
CA ALA A 31 21.16 0.95 2.87
C ALA A 31 19.93 1.47 2.10
N VAL A 32 19.29 2.51 2.61
CA VAL A 32 18.11 3.13 2.02
C VAL A 32 18.42 4.56 1.59
N ARG A 33 18.05 4.88 0.37
CA ARG A 33 17.98 6.24 -0.15
C ARG A 33 16.50 6.62 -0.27
N ALA A 34 16.05 7.56 0.55
CA ALA A 34 14.66 8.01 0.60
C ALA A 34 14.45 9.21 -0.33
N LEU A 35 13.62 9.06 -1.35
CA LEU A 35 13.21 10.17 -2.22
C LEU A 35 12.24 11.08 -1.48
N VAL A 36 12.59 12.35 -1.34
CA VAL A 36 11.77 13.37 -0.67
C VAL A 36 11.72 14.65 -1.52
N ARG A 37 10.60 15.37 -1.51
CA ARG A 37 10.48 16.68 -2.18
C ARG A 37 11.17 17.78 -1.38
N ASP A 38 10.99 17.74 -0.06
CA ASP A 38 11.57 18.68 0.87
C ASP A 38 12.19 17.93 2.07
N PRO A 39 13.52 17.93 2.19
CA PRO A 39 14.22 17.26 3.28
C PRO A 39 14.07 17.98 4.64
N ALA A 40 13.57 19.24 4.67
CA ALA A 40 13.40 20.00 5.90
C ALA A 40 12.14 19.61 6.70
N THR A 41 11.22 18.85 6.09
CA THR A 41 9.98 18.44 6.77
C THR A 41 10.26 17.47 7.91
N ASP A 42 9.43 17.51 8.97
CA ASP A 42 9.56 16.60 10.12
C ASP A 42 9.45 15.13 9.70
N ARG A 43 8.61 14.81 8.71
CA ARG A 43 8.48 13.45 8.18
C ARG A 43 9.76 12.99 7.48
N ALA A 44 10.43 13.85 6.71
CA ALA A 44 11.71 13.53 6.08
C ALA A 44 12.80 13.30 7.14
N LYS A 45 12.90 14.20 8.12
CA LYS A 45 13.84 14.06 9.24
C LYS A 45 13.60 12.80 10.07
N ALA A 46 12.35 12.39 10.24
CA ALA A 46 12.04 11.13 10.92
C ALA A 46 12.59 9.91 10.15
N VAL A 47 12.52 9.92 8.82
CA VAL A 47 13.10 8.84 7.99
C VAL A 47 14.64 8.88 8.03
N GLU A 48 15.24 10.07 8.00
CA GLU A 48 16.70 10.25 8.15
C GLU A 48 17.19 9.74 9.51
N ALA A 49 16.45 10.02 10.58
CA ALA A 49 16.77 9.55 11.93
C ALA A 49 16.75 8.02 12.07
N LEU A 50 16.05 7.29 11.17
CA LEU A 50 16.11 5.84 11.08
C LEU A 50 17.38 5.32 10.37
N GLY A 51 18.18 6.22 9.78
CA GLY A 51 19.42 5.88 9.07
C GLY A 51 19.33 5.92 7.54
N ALA A 52 18.23 6.42 6.96
CA ALA A 52 18.13 6.59 5.52
C ALA A 52 18.89 7.83 5.04
N GLU A 53 19.54 7.74 3.87
CA GLU A 53 20.04 8.89 3.11
C GLU A 53 18.86 9.61 2.46
N LEU A 54 18.67 10.91 2.72
CA LEU A 54 17.68 11.70 2.00
C LEU A 54 18.22 12.15 0.65
N VAL A 55 17.43 12.00 -0.42
CA VAL A 55 17.71 12.58 -1.74
C VAL A 55 16.51 13.39 -2.20
N THR A 56 16.79 14.60 -2.65
CA THR A 56 15.74 15.50 -3.16
C THR A 56 15.38 15.14 -4.60
N GLY A 57 14.07 14.98 -4.84
CA GLY A 57 13.52 14.76 -6.18
C GLY A 57 12.01 14.77 -6.18
N ASP A 58 11.45 14.86 -7.38
CA ASP A 58 10.00 14.89 -7.60
C ASP A 58 9.62 13.84 -8.66
N LEU A 59 8.48 13.15 -8.47
CA LEU A 59 7.98 12.16 -9.43
C LEU A 59 7.57 12.79 -10.78
N ASP A 60 7.38 14.10 -10.82
CA ASP A 60 7.14 14.85 -12.05
C ASP A 60 8.42 15.40 -12.71
N ASP A 61 9.60 15.24 -12.06
CA ASP A 61 10.93 15.62 -12.61
C ASP A 61 11.80 14.37 -12.83
N ARG A 62 11.79 13.85 -14.07
CA ARG A 62 12.54 12.66 -14.48
C ARG A 62 14.05 12.79 -14.26
N ASP A 63 14.60 13.97 -14.45
CA ASP A 63 16.06 14.19 -14.28
C ASP A 63 16.43 14.06 -12.81
N SER A 64 15.62 14.57 -11.90
CA SER A 64 15.82 14.39 -10.45
C SER A 64 15.73 12.91 -10.05
N LEU A 65 14.77 12.18 -10.63
CA LEU A 65 14.62 10.73 -10.39
C LEU A 65 15.81 9.95 -10.92
N THR A 66 16.32 10.29 -12.11
CA THR A 66 17.50 9.64 -12.69
C THR A 66 18.72 9.83 -11.79
N ARG A 67 18.94 11.06 -11.29
CA ARG A 67 20.02 11.34 -10.32
C ARG A 67 19.84 10.55 -9.03
N ALA A 68 18.62 10.50 -8.50
CA ALA A 68 18.31 9.77 -7.26
C ALA A 68 18.53 8.25 -7.41
N ALA A 69 18.25 7.69 -8.58
CA ALA A 69 18.39 6.26 -8.89
C ALA A 69 19.82 5.83 -9.21
N GLN A 70 20.75 6.77 -9.49
CA GLN A 70 22.13 6.43 -9.82
C GLN A 70 22.79 5.60 -8.72
N GLY A 71 23.36 4.44 -9.13
CA GLY A 71 24.03 3.52 -8.22
C GLY A 71 23.12 2.78 -7.24
N ALA A 72 21.79 2.92 -7.34
CA ALA A 72 20.87 2.12 -6.57
C ALA A 72 20.80 0.67 -7.12
N ARG A 73 20.73 -0.33 -6.23
CA ARG A 73 20.57 -1.74 -6.63
C ARG A 73 19.12 -2.14 -6.87
N ALA A 74 18.18 -1.39 -6.30
CA ALA A 74 16.75 -1.58 -6.48
C ALA A 74 15.99 -0.27 -6.31
N VAL A 75 14.78 -0.22 -6.85
CA VAL A 75 13.78 0.84 -6.60
C VAL A 75 12.55 0.21 -5.97
N PHE A 76 12.08 0.77 -4.86
CA PHE A 76 10.72 0.57 -4.36
C PHE A 76 9.84 1.71 -4.85
N SER A 77 8.76 1.36 -5.53
CA SER A 77 7.87 2.26 -6.25
C SER A 77 6.46 2.21 -5.66
N VAL A 78 5.95 3.36 -5.26
CA VAL A 78 4.55 3.59 -4.90
C VAL A 78 4.12 4.96 -5.40
N GLN A 79 2.95 5.02 -6.05
CA GLN A 79 2.29 6.26 -6.46
C GLN A 79 0.88 6.31 -5.87
N MET A 80 0.41 7.53 -5.66
CA MET A 80 -0.96 7.80 -5.19
C MET A 80 -1.58 8.83 -6.12
N PRO A 81 -2.83 8.64 -6.55
CA PRO A 81 -3.51 9.63 -7.38
C PRO A 81 -3.75 10.92 -6.59
N ASP A 82 -3.49 12.06 -7.21
CA ASP A 82 -3.92 13.35 -6.71
C ASP A 82 -5.33 13.65 -7.23
N LEU A 83 -6.34 13.24 -6.47
CA LEU A 83 -7.75 13.38 -6.87
C LEU A 83 -8.22 14.83 -6.98
N ASN A 84 -7.50 15.79 -6.40
CA ASN A 84 -7.75 17.23 -6.54
C ASN A 84 -6.95 17.87 -7.68
N GLY A 85 -6.07 17.12 -8.33
CA GLY A 85 -5.22 17.57 -9.41
C GLY A 85 -5.34 16.68 -10.66
N ARG A 86 -4.24 15.98 -11.01
CA ARG A 86 -4.16 15.18 -12.24
C ARG A 86 -4.78 13.77 -12.13
N GLY A 87 -5.30 13.41 -10.96
CA GLY A 87 -6.00 12.14 -10.76
C GLY A 87 -5.15 10.92 -11.11
N PHE A 88 -5.79 9.94 -11.74
CA PHE A 88 -5.15 8.68 -12.14
C PHE A 88 -4.15 8.85 -13.29
N ASP A 89 -4.34 9.82 -14.19
CA ASP A 89 -3.38 10.12 -15.24
C ASP A 89 -2.04 10.59 -14.66
N GLY A 90 -2.10 11.46 -13.64
CA GLY A 90 -0.90 11.90 -12.92
C GLY A 90 -0.17 10.75 -12.22
N GLU A 91 -0.90 9.81 -11.64
CA GLU A 91 -0.33 8.61 -11.04
C GLU A 91 0.42 7.76 -12.07
N VAL A 92 -0.17 7.55 -13.25
CA VAL A 92 0.46 6.81 -14.35
C VAL A 92 1.71 7.53 -14.86
N ASP A 93 1.65 8.85 -15.08
CA ASP A 93 2.81 9.63 -15.55
C ASP A 93 3.98 9.58 -14.55
N GLN A 94 3.68 9.70 -13.25
CA GLN A 94 4.69 9.59 -12.20
C GLN A 94 5.34 8.20 -12.16
N ALA A 95 4.56 7.15 -12.35
CA ALA A 95 5.09 5.79 -12.44
C ALA A 95 5.98 5.62 -13.68
N VAL A 96 5.56 6.13 -14.84
CA VAL A 96 6.35 6.11 -16.08
C VAL A 96 7.67 6.85 -15.89
N ASN A 97 7.65 8.05 -15.32
CA ASN A 97 8.85 8.82 -15.05
C ASN A 97 9.85 8.03 -14.18
N LEU A 98 9.37 7.40 -13.12
CA LEU A 98 10.22 6.61 -12.22
C LEU A 98 10.78 5.36 -12.90
N ILE A 99 9.97 4.62 -13.67
CA ILE A 99 10.39 3.43 -14.43
C ILE A 99 11.50 3.81 -15.40
N GLU A 100 11.30 4.87 -16.20
CA GLU A 100 12.28 5.31 -17.19
C GLU A 100 13.57 5.86 -16.55
N ALA A 101 13.45 6.60 -15.45
CA ALA A 101 14.60 7.08 -14.68
C ALA A 101 15.43 5.92 -14.10
N ALA A 102 14.76 4.92 -13.51
CA ALA A 102 15.43 3.73 -12.99
C ALA A 102 16.16 2.94 -14.08
N ARG A 103 15.52 2.79 -15.26
CA ARG A 103 16.16 2.16 -16.43
C ARG A 103 17.38 2.96 -16.94
N ALA A 104 17.24 4.27 -17.07
CA ALA A 104 18.32 5.16 -17.50
C ALA A 104 19.51 5.11 -16.53
N ALA A 105 19.25 4.96 -15.24
CA ALA A 105 20.28 4.79 -14.22
C ALA A 105 20.86 3.36 -14.15
N GLY A 106 20.35 2.42 -14.94
CA GLY A 106 20.83 1.03 -14.96
C GLY A 106 20.45 0.21 -13.72
N VAL A 107 19.36 0.57 -13.01
CA VAL A 107 18.90 -0.15 -11.84
C VAL A 107 18.42 -1.55 -12.25
N PRO A 108 18.95 -2.63 -11.67
CA PRO A 108 18.61 -4.00 -12.08
C PRO A 108 17.26 -4.49 -11.54
N GLN A 109 16.77 -3.95 -10.41
CA GLN A 109 15.57 -4.46 -9.75
C GLN A 109 14.52 -3.37 -9.49
N PHE A 110 13.24 -3.72 -9.75
CA PHE A 110 12.11 -2.81 -9.52
C PHE A 110 10.99 -3.53 -8.75
N VAL A 111 10.67 -3.04 -7.56
CA VAL A 111 9.57 -3.55 -6.71
C VAL A 111 8.48 -2.50 -6.68
N HIS A 112 7.30 -2.83 -7.21
CA HIS A 112 6.17 -1.90 -7.29
C HIS A 112 5.00 -2.38 -6.44
N THR A 113 4.40 -1.47 -5.68
CA THR A 113 3.15 -1.73 -4.97
C THR A 113 1.97 -1.14 -5.73
N SER A 114 0.98 -1.96 -5.97
CA SER A 114 -0.27 -1.67 -6.70
C SER A 114 -1.48 -1.84 -5.77
N VAL A 115 -2.51 -2.56 -6.20
CA VAL A 115 -3.69 -2.90 -5.42
C VAL A 115 -4.20 -4.31 -5.79
N SER A 116 -4.75 -5.00 -4.81
CA SER A 116 -5.36 -6.32 -5.00
C SER A 116 -6.50 -6.30 -6.02
N GLY A 117 -6.45 -7.24 -6.97
CA GLY A 117 -7.43 -7.38 -8.06
C GLY A 117 -7.16 -6.51 -9.29
N ALA A 118 -6.20 -5.58 -9.28
CA ALA A 118 -5.83 -4.84 -10.48
C ALA A 118 -5.21 -5.77 -11.52
N GLY A 119 -5.63 -5.61 -12.79
CA GLY A 119 -5.32 -6.55 -13.89
C GLY A 119 -6.29 -7.72 -14.00
N GLN A 120 -7.20 -7.91 -13.02
CA GLN A 120 -8.27 -8.92 -13.03
C GLN A 120 -9.62 -8.24 -12.72
N HIS A 121 -9.84 -7.05 -13.27
CA HIS A 121 -10.94 -6.18 -12.84
C HIS A 121 -12.07 -6.03 -13.86
N ALA A 122 -11.99 -6.64 -15.06
CA ALA A 122 -12.98 -6.42 -16.10
C ALA A 122 -14.42 -6.67 -15.65
N ASP A 123 -14.64 -7.76 -14.92
CA ASP A 123 -15.98 -8.07 -14.38
C ASP A 123 -16.36 -7.18 -13.18
N ARG A 124 -15.35 -6.64 -12.47
CA ARG A 124 -15.53 -5.80 -11.28
C ARG A 124 -15.99 -4.39 -11.60
N VAL A 125 -15.69 -3.89 -12.80
CA VAL A 125 -16.01 -2.54 -13.26
C VAL A 125 -17.16 -2.51 -14.26
N ALA A 126 -17.95 -3.59 -14.34
CA ALA A 126 -19.15 -3.65 -15.14
C ALA A 126 -20.36 -2.99 -14.46
N GLY A 127 -21.33 -2.56 -15.24
CA GLY A 127 -22.61 -2.03 -14.73
C GLY A 127 -22.43 -0.80 -13.84
N GLU A 128 -22.96 -0.86 -12.63
CA GLU A 128 -22.95 0.25 -11.66
C GLU A 128 -21.54 0.59 -11.15
N TRP A 129 -20.55 -0.33 -11.24
CA TRP A 129 -19.17 -0.12 -10.82
C TRP A 129 -18.27 0.45 -11.91
N SER A 130 -18.80 0.81 -13.08
CA SER A 130 -18.03 1.34 -14.22
C SER A 130 -17.24 2.62 -13.88
N TRP A 131 -17.68 3.40 -12.91
CA TRP A 131 -16.98 4.59 -12.44
C TRP A 131 -15.63 4.27 -11.75
N MET A 132 -15.40 3.02 -11.31
CA MET A 132 -14.13 2.56 -10.76
C MET A 132 -13.12 2.09 -11.83
N GLU A 133 -13.55 2.02 -13.09
CA GLU A 133 -12.68 1.58 -14.19
C GLU A 133 -11.39 2.39 -14.29
N PRO A 134 -11.39 3.75 -14.24
CA PRO A 134 -10.17 4.53 -14.33
C PRO A 134 -9.15 4.22 -13.21
N TYR A 135 -9.64 3.93 -12.01
CA TYR A 135 -8.79 3.52 -10.89
C TYR A 135 -8.05 2.21 -11.18
N TYR A 136 -8.80 1.17 -11.56
CA TYR A 136 -8.20 -0.15 -11.83
C TYR A 136 -7.36 -0.14 -13.11
N ALA A 137 -7.78 0.59 -14.15
CA ALA A 137 -7.03 0.72 -15.39
C ALA A 137 -5.67 1.39 -15.17
N ALA A 138 -5.60 2.45 -14.38
CA ALA A 138 -4.34 3.11 -14.02
C ALA A 138 -3.40 2.13 -13.30
N LYS A 139 -3.89 1.44 -12.27
CA LYS A 139 -3.10 0.45 -11.53
C LYS A 139 -2.61 -0.70 -12.42
N ALA A 140 -3.49 -1.27 -13.24
CA ALA A 140 -3.13 -2.34 -14.19
C ALA A 140 -2.12 -1.84 -15.25
N GLY A 141 -2.36 -0.67 -15.80
CA GLY A 141 -1.47 -0.06 -16.79
C GLY A 141 -0.05 0.21 -16.27
N ILE A 142 0.10 0.56 -14.97
CA ILE A 142 1.43 0.67 -14.34
C ILE A 142 2.07 -0.72 -14.21
N GLN A 143 1.32 -1.74 -13.79
CA GLN A 143 1.83 -3.12 -13.71
C GLN A 143 2.36 -3.60 -15.07
N ASP A 144 1.62 -3.34 -16.17
CA ASP A 144 2.05 -3.71 -17.52
C ASP A 144 3.36 -3.04 -17.92
N ARG A 145 3.53 -1.76 -17.56
CA ARG A 145 4.77 -1.02 -17.81
C ARG A 145 5.96 -1.58 -17.03
N VAL A 146 5.75 -2.00 -15.78
CA VAL A 146 6.80 -2.65 -14.97
C VAL A 146 7.23 -3.95 -15.62
N ARG A 147 6.27 -4.81 -16.06
CA ARG A 147 6.55 -6.08 -16.74
C ARG A 147 7.33 -5.87 -18.03
N ALA A 148 6.95 -4.85 -18.81
CA ALA A 148 7.56 -4.54 -20.11
C ALA A 148 8.87 -3.75 -20.00
N ALA A 149 9.24 -3.22 -18.83
CA ALA A 149 10.35 -2.30 -18.68
C ALA A 149 11.74 -2.93 -18.89
N GLY A 150 11.87 -4.26 -18.83
CA GLY A 150 13.14 -4.95 -19.06
C GLY A 150 14.11 -4.87 -17.87
N PHE A 151 13.62 -4.71 -16.65
CA PHE A 151 14.42 -4.91 -15.44
C PHE A 151 14.86 -6.37 -15.33
N THR A 152 16.09 -6.60 -14.84
CA THR A 152 16.58 -7.97 -14.58
C THR A 152 15.65 -8.70 -13.62
N HIS A 153 15.19 -8.00 -12.59
CA HIS A 153 14.20 -8.51 -11.62
C HIS A 153 13.09 -7.49 -11.39
N TRP A 154 11.86 -7.97 -11.35
CA TRP A 154 10.73 -7.13 -10.97
C TRP A 154 9.74 -7.92 -10.10
N THR A 155 9.06 -7.21 -9.21
CA THR A 155 8.06 -7.76 -8.30
C THR A 155 6.89 -6.81 -8.22
N LEU A 156 5.66 -7.32 -8.27
CA LEU A 156 4.43 -6.58 -8.04
C LEU A 156 3.82 -7.03 -6.71
N ILE A 157 3.67 -6.10 -5.78
CA ILE A 157 2.96 -6.31 -4.52
C ILE A 157 1.56 -5.72 -4.70
N LYS A 158 0.52 -6.51 -4.50
CA LYS A 158 -0.89 -6.14 -4.72
C LYS A 158 -1.66 -6.26 -3.41
N PRO A 159 -1.51 -5.26 -2.51
CA PRO A 159 -2.08 -5.32 -1.17
C PRO A 159 -3.60 -5.21 -1.19
N GLY A 160 -4.23 -5.86 -0.23
CA GLY A 160 -5.64 -5.74 0.09
C GLY A 160 -5.98 -4.47 0.86
N PHE A 161 -7.00 -4.55 1.71
CA PHE A 161 -7.46 -3.44 2.54
C PHE A 161 -6.50 -3.19 3.71
N PHE A 162 -5.99 -1.97 3.85
CA PHE A 162 -5.03 -1.64 4.91
C PHE A 162 -5.70 -1.66 6.30
N MET A 163 -5.09 -2.37 7.25
CA MET A 163 -5.51 -2.35 8.65
C MET A 163 -5.43 -0.93 9.23
N GLU A 164 -4.52 -0.10 8.75
CA GLU A 164 -4.35 1.30 9.13
C GLU A 164 -5.60 2.15 8.89
N ASN A 165 -6.46 1.76 7.95
CA ASN A 165 -7.76 2.40 7.72
C ASN A 165 -8.75 2.16 8.88
N LEU A 166 -8.48 1.18 9.74
CA LEU A 166 -9.29 0.88 10.93
C LEU A 166 -8.89 1.72 12.15
N ARG A 167 -7.90 2.61 12.04
CA ARG A 167 -7.52 3.52 13.13
C ARG A 167 -8.61 4.58 13.33
N PRO A 168 -9.01 4.86 14.59
CA PRO A 168 -10.00 5.90 14.87
C PRO A 168 -9.63 7.29 14.34
N SER A 169 -8.31 7.57 14.21
CA SER A 169 -7.79 8.84 13.70
C SER A 169 -7.89 9.01 12.17
N VAL A 170 -8.33 7.98 11.44
CA VAL A 170 -8.37 7.98 9.96
C VAL A 170 -9.79 8.18 9.45
N GLU A 171 -10.78 8.43 10.16
CA GLU A 171 -12.18 8.79 9.80
C GLU A 171 -12.83 7.98 8.65
N ILE A 172 -12.14 6.95 8.10
CA ILE A 172 -12.66 6.12 7.00
C ILE A 172 -13.81 5.24 7.47
N VAL A 173 -13.65 4.63 8.65
CA VAL A 173 -14.67 3.78 9.26
C VAL A 173 -15.17 4.31 10.61
N PHE A 174 -14.58 5.40 11.09
CA PHE A 174 -14.95 6.09 12.32
C PHE A 174 -15.15 7.60 12.10
N PRO A 175 -16.00 8.05 11.16
CA PRO A 175 -16.17 9.47 10.87
C PRO A 175 -16.77 10.28 12.04
N ARG A 176 -17.35 9.59 13.03
CA ARG A 176 -17.89 10.19 14.27
C ARG A 176 -17.10 9.78 15.51
N GLY A 177 -15.84 9.33 15.32
CA GLY A 177 -15.04 8.74 16.39
C GLY A 177 -15.56 7.35 16.84
N VAL A 178 -14.86 6.74 17.81
CA VAL A 178 -15.15 5.38 18.27
C VAL A 178 -16.55 5.26 18.89
N GLU A 179 -16.93 6.26 19.68
CA GLU A 179 -18.26 6.32 20.33
C GLU A 179 -19.42 6.38 19.30
N GLY A 180 -19.16 6.88 18.11
CA GLY A 180 -20.13 6.91 17.02
C GLY A 180 -20.32 5.57 16.30
N GLY A 181 -19.52 4.56 16.64
CA GLY A 181 -19.53 3.24 16.03
C GLY A 181 -18.93 3.19 14.63
N LEU A 182 -18.93 2.01 14.05
CA LEU A 182 -18.48 1.79 12.68
C LEU A 182 -19.48 2.34 11.66
N VAL A 183 -18.97 3.03 10.65
CA VAL A 183 -19.74 3.55 9.51
C VAL A 183 -19.11 3.00 8.23
N THR A 184 -19.82 2.13 7.51
CA THR A 184 -19.33 1.52 6.27
C THR A 184 -20.48 0.92 5.48
N LEU A 185 -20.29 0.78 4.16
CA LEU A 185 -21.19 0.03 3.27
C LEU A 185 -20.83 -1.46 3.16
N LEU A 186 -19.78 -1.89 3.84
CA LEU A 186 -19.42 -3.30 3.92
C LEU A 186 -20.44 -4.04 4.79
N LYS A 187 -21.05 -5.08 4.24
CA LYS A 187 -22.03 -5.89 4.97
C LYS A 187 -21.35 -6.70 6.09
N PRO A 188 -22.07 -7.06 7.16
CA PRO A 188 -21.52 -7.85 8.27
C PRO A 188 -20.83 -9.15 7.83
N THR A 189 -21.30 -9.76 6.75
CA THR A 189 -20.77 -11.02 6.19
C THR A 189 -19.66 -10.82 5.15
N THR A 190 -19.42 -9.60 4.69
CA THR A 190 -18.36 -9.31 3.71
C THR A 190 -17.00 -9.61 4.30
N ARG A 191 -16.21 -10.41 3.58
CA ARG A 191 -14.83 -10.72 3.97
C ARG A 191 -13.87 -9.77 3.33
N LEU A 192 -13.02 -9.16 4.14
CA LEU A 192 -11.92 -8.30 3.71
C LEU A 192 -10.59 -9.04 3.71
N SER A 193 -9.83 -8.85 2.66
CA SER A 193 -8.42 -9.23 2.60
C SER A 193 -7.61 -8.11 3.27
N LEU A 194 -7.40 -8.22 4.57
CA LEU A 194 -6.70 -7.21 5.38
C LEU A 194 -5.19 -7.33 5.22
N VAL A 195 -4.49 -6.21 5.21
CA VAL A 195 -3.03 -6.18 5.18
C VAL A 195 -2.51 -5.14 6.16
N ALA A 196 -1.58 -5.53 7.05
CA ALA A 196 -0.79 -4.60 7.82
C ALA A 196 0.24 -3.94 6.89
N VAL A 197 0.37 -2.63 6.93
CA VAL A 197 1.31 -1.91 6.04
C VAL A 197 2.76 -2.35 6.27
N ASP A 198 3.12 -2.74 7.48
CA ASP A 198 4.47 -3.27 7.78
C ASP A 198 4.74 -4.59 7.06
N ASP A 199 3.73 -5.41 6.77
CA ASP A 199 3.90 -6.63 5.97
C ASP A 199 4.21 -6.32 4.50
N ILE A 200 3.71 -5.19 3.97
CA ILE A 200 4.13 -4.69 2.63
C ILE A 200 5.64 -4.41 2.63
N GLY A 201 6.13 -3.75 3.67
CA GLY A 201 7.55 -3.49 3.87
C GLY A 201 8.36 -4.77 3.97
N THR A 202 7.88 -5.76 4.70
CA THR A 202 8.51 -7.08 4.86
C THR A 202 8.61 -7.80 3.52
N VAL A 203 7.55 -7.82 2.72
CA VAL A 203 7.57 -8.41 1.36
C VAL A 203 8.56 -7.66 0.46
N ALA A 204 8.56 -6.33 0.49
CA ALA A 204 9.48 -5.53 -0.32
C ALA A 204 10.94 -5.80 0.07
N ALA A 205 11.24 -5.90 1.36
CA ALA A 205 12.58 -6.23 1.85
C ALA A 205 13.00 -7.65 1.44
N ALA A 206 12.11 -8.64 1.52
CA ALA A 206 12.37 -10.00 1.05
C ALA A 206 12.63 -10.05 -0.46
N ALA A 207 11.84 -9.31 -1.26
CA ALA A 207 12.05 -9.21 -2.70
C ALA A 207 13.43 -8.60 -3.04
N VAL A 208 13.86 -7.59 -2.27
CA VAL A 208 15.18 -6.96 -2.45
C VAL A 208 16.33 -7.90 -2.04
N ALA A 209 16.11 -8.71 -1.01
CA ALA A 209 17.11 -9.67 -0.53
C ALA A 209 17.28 -10.91 -1.43
N GLU A 210 16.19 -11.35 -2.05
CA GLU A 210 16.15 -12.59 -2.87
C GLU A 210 15.59 -12.27 -4.29
N PRO A 211 16.28 -11.42 -5.10
CA PRO A 211 15.74 -10.89 -6.35
C PRO A 211 15.37 -11.97 -7.36
N GLU A 212 16.15 -13.07 -7.46
CA GLU A 212 15.86 -14.18 -8.38
C GLU A 212 14.57 -14.91 -7.99
N ARG A 213 14.37 -15.13 -6.69
CA ARG A 213 13.19 -15.81 -6.15
C ARG A 213 11.90 -15.01 -6.35
N PHE A 214 12.02 -13.69 -6.25
CA PHE A 214 10.89 -12.77 -6.39
C PHE A 214 10.73 -12.21 -7.80
N HIS A 215 11.58 -12.58 -8.76
CA HIS A 215 11.43 -12.15 -10.15
C HIS A 215 10.14 -12.65 -10.76
N GLY A 216 9.33 -11.75 -11.30
CA GLY A 216 8.06 -12.07 -11.92
C GLY A 216 6.92 -12.41 -10.93
N VAL A 217 7.18 -12.30 -9.62
CA VAL A 217 6.14 -12.53 -8.62
C VAL A 217 5.13 -11.39 -8.60
N GLU A 218 3.87 -11.74 -8.73
CA GLU A 218 2.71 -10.86 -8.56
C GLU A 218 1.94 -11.33 -7.33
N LEU A 219 2.26 -10.74 -6.18
CA LEU A 219 1.71 -11.18 -4.91
C LEU A 219 0.44 -10.41 -4.57
N GLU A 220 -0.70 -11.08 -4.65
CA GLU A 220 -1.95 -10.66 -4.03
C GLU A 220 -1.80 -10.79 -2.50
N LEU A 221 -1.48 -9.68 -1.82
CA LEU A 221 -1.04 -9.68 -0.44
C LEU A 221 -2.19 -9.39 0.53
N ALA A 222 -2.44 -10.33 1.42
CA ALA A 222 -3.24 -10.14 2.62
C ALA A 222 -2.50 -10.72 3.84
N SER A 223 -2.65 -10.10 4.98
CA SER A 223 -2.14 -10.57 6.27
C SER A 223 -3.21 -11.41 6.99
N ASP A 224 -4.48 -11.02 6.83
CA ASP A 224 -5.64 -11.69 7.41
C ASP A 224 -6.83 -11.67 6.45
N HIS A 225 -7.85 -12.50 6.69
CA HIS A 225 -9.04 -12.57 5.84
C HIS A 225 -10.30 -12.80 6.70
N LEU A 226 -10.95 -11.70 7.11
CA LEU A 226 -12.00 -11.68 8.12
C LEU A 226 -13.28 -11.03 7.61
N THR A 227 -14.43 -11.47 8.13
CA THR A 227 -15.71 -10.78 7.95
C THR A 227 -15.73 -9.46 8.72
N MET A 228 -16.60 -8.52 8.30
CA MET A 228 -16.79 -7.28 9.07
C MET A 228 -17.24 -7.56 10.51
N THR A 229 -18.02 -8.62 10.75
CA THR A 229 -18.41 -9.05 12.10
C THR A 229 -17.19 -9.48 12.92
N GLU A 230 -16.27 -10.25 12.35
CA GLU A 230 -15.02 -10.65 13.02
C GLU A 230 -14.11 -9.45 13.27
N ILE A 231 -14.02 -8.52 12.32
CA ILE A 231 -13.27 -7.26 12.46
C ILE A 231 -13.84 -6.43 13.61
N ALA A 232 -15.16 -6.22 13.65
CA ALA A 232 -15.82 -5.46 14.71
C ALA A 232 -15.54 -6.05 16.10
N LYS A 233 -15.49 -7.38 16.23
CA LYS A 233 -15.12 -8.06 17.47
C LYS A 233 -13.69 -7.75 17.93
N VAL A 234 -12.71 -7.83 17.02
CA VAL A 234 -11.30 -7.50 17.32
C VAL A 234 -11.17 -6.06 17.74
N LEU A 235 -11.81 -5.15 17.00
CA LEU A 235 -11.80 -3.71 17.31
C LEU A 235 -12.46 -3.42 18.66
N SER A 236 -13.59 -4.06 18.97
CA SER A 236 -14.28 -3.94 20.27
C SER A 236 -13.35 -4.31 21.41
N HIS A 237 -12.67 -5.45 21.30
CA HIS A 237 -11.75 -5.92 22.33
C HIS A 237 -10.58 -4.95 22.53
N SER A 238 -10.00 -4.46 21.44
CA SER A 238 -8.79 -3.61 21.49
C SER A 238 -9.09 -2.18 21.94
N LEU A 239 -10.27 -1.65 21.60
CA LEU A 239 -10.68 -0.28 21.95
C LEU A 239 -11.47 -0.20 23.27
N GLY A 240 -11.88 -1.34 23.84
CA GLY A 240 -12.64 -1.38 25.07
C GLY A 240 -14.08 -0.88 24.96
N VAL A 241 -14.65 -0.84 23.76
CA VAL A 241 -16.03 -0.40 23.47
C VAL A 241 -16.76 -1.47 22.65
N GLU A 242 -18.07 -1.57 22.83
CA GLU A 242 -18.88 -2.50 22.04
C GLU A 242 -19.11 -1.93 20.63
N LEU A 243 -18.54 -2.59 19.62
CA LEU A 243 -18.71 -2.27 18.21
C LEU A 243 -19.40 -3.42 17.49
N THR A 244 -20.34 -3.09 16.63
CA THR A 244 -21.05 -4.05 15.76
C THR A 244 -20.79 -3.69 14.30
N ALA A 245 -20.69 -4.70 13.43
CA ALA A 245 -20.65 -4.47 12.00
C ALA A 245 -22.02 -3.94 11.54
N PRO A 246 -22.08 -2.74 10.94
CA PRO A 246 -23.35 -2.17 10.49
C PRO A 246 -23.83 -2.88 9.21
N ASP A 247 -25.14 -2.74 8.93
CA ASP A 247 -25.74 -3.06 7.64
C ASP A 247 -26.47 -1.80 7.16
N MET A 248 -25.71 -0.87 6.60
CA MET A 248 -26.19 0.48 6.25
C MET A 248 -26.51 0.59 4.76
N THR A 249 -27.54 1.36 4.45
CA THR A 249 -27.74 1.92 3.11
C THR A 249 -26.74 3.06 2.86
N GLN A 250 -26.56 3.43 1.58
CA GLN A 250 -25.72 4.57 1.22
C GLN A 250 -26.20 5.87 1.88
N GLU A 251 -27.52 6.08 1.94
CA GLU A 251 -28.11 7.26 2.55
C GLU A 251 -27.79 7.34 4.06
N GLU A 252 -27.93 6.22 4.77
CA GLU A 252 -27.61 6.13 6.19
C GLU A 252 -26.13 6.35 6.47
N ALA A 253 -25.24 5.77 5.65
CA ALA A 253 -23.79 5.92 5.80
C ALA A 253 -23.36 7.37 5.51
N THR A 254 -23.95 8.02 4.48
CA THR A 254 -23.70 9.43 4.17
C THR A 254 -24.16 10.33 5.32
N ALA A 255 -25.37 10.11 5.84
CA ALA A 255 -25.89 10.85 6.98
C ALA A 255 -25.05 10.63 8.26
N ALA A 256 -24.39 9.49 8.37
CA ALA A 256 -23.45 9.17 9.43
C ALA A 256 -22.04 9.75 9.23
N GLY A 257 -21.81 10.49 8.12
CA GLY A 257 -20.54 11.19 7.84
C GLY A 257 -19.52 10.36 7.06
N MET A 258 -19.94 9.26 6.39
CA MET A 258 -19.01 8.51 5.54
C MET A 258 -18.45 9.40 4.43
N PRO A 259 -17.13 9.46 4.25
CA PRO A 259 -16.52 10.22 3.15
C PRO A 259 -16.81 9.57 1.79
N ASP A 260 -16.83 10.36 0.71
CA ASP A 260 -17.14 9.91 -0.66
C ASP A 260 -16.26 8.74 -1.12
N MET A 261 -14.99 8.70 -0.72
CA MET A 261 -14.09 7.58 -1.01
C MET A 261 -14.54 6.25 -0.39
N GLY A 262 -15.41 6.29 0.62
CA GLY A 262 -15.98 5.09 1.25
C GLY A 262 -16.95 4.33 0.34
N PHE A 263 -17.55 4.99 -0.66
CA PHE A 263 -18.51 4.34 -1.57
C PHE A 263 -17.90 3.20 -2.38
N GLY A 264 -16.63 3.31 -2.75
CA GLY A 264 -15.91 2.23 -3.44
C GLY A 264 -15.78 0.93 -2.63
N GLN A 265 -15.95 0.99 -1.30
CA GLN A 265 -15.91 -0.20 -0.45
C GLN A 265 -17.11 -1.14 -0.71
N ALA A 266 -18.26 -0.59 -1.09
CA ALA A 266 -19.45 -1.38 -1.36
C ALA A 266 -19.25 -2.42 -2.47
N GLN A 267 -18.35 -2.14 -3.44
CA GLN A 267 -17.97 -3.10 -4.49
C GLN A 267 -17.45 -4.42 -3.90
N LEU A 268 -16.79 -4.38 -2.74
CA LEU A 268 -16.23 -5.58 -2.10
C LEU A 268 -17.30 -6.55 -1.58
N ASN A 269 -18.55 -6.11 -1.46
CA ASN A 269 -19.67 -7.00 -1.14
C ASN A 269 -19.97 -7.98 -2.28
N GLU A 270 -19.72 -7.58 -3.52
CA GLU A 270 -20.01 -8.35 -4.73
C GLU A 270 -18.73 -8.95 -5.32
N TYR A 271 -17.65 -8.18 -5.30
CA TYR A 271 -16.36 -8.54 -5.90
C TYR A 271 -15.25 -8.53 -4.85
N PRO A 272 -15.13 -9.59 -4.04
CA PRO A 272 -14.09 -9.66 -3.00
C PRO A 272 -12.69 -9.61 -3.61
N GLN A 273 -11.76 -9.00 -2.88
CA GLN A 273 -10.35 -8.97 -3.29
C GLN A 273 -9.78 -10.38 -3.38
N PRO A 274 -8.93 -10.70 -4.39
CA PRO A 274 -8.33 -12.02 -4.56
C PRO A 274 -7.21 -12.31 -3.56
N ALA A 275 -6.63 -11.30 -2.91
CA ALA A 275 -5.53 -11.46 -1.96
C ALA A 275 -5.90 -12.39 -0.80
N ARG A 276 -4.97 -13.28 -0.42
CA ARG A 276 -5.12 -14.25 0.68
C ARG A 276 -3.81 -14.41 1.44
N PRO A 277 -3.87 -14.62 2.78
CA PRO A 277 -2.67 -14.83 3.59
C PRO A 277 -1.79 -16.00 3.13
N GLU A 278 -2.42 -17.04 2.55
CA GLU A 278 -1.74 -18.25 2.10
C GLU A 278 -0.69 -17.96 1.03
N PHE A 279 -0.91 -16.94 0.18
CA PHE A 279 0.02 -16.62 -0.91
C PHE A 279 1.36 -16.08 -0.38
N ALA A 280 1.33 -15.19 0.60
CA ALA A 280 2.55 -14.69 1.23
C ALA A 280 3.21 -15.75 2.13
N ARG A 281 2.41 -16.55 2.85
CA ARG A 281 2.94 -17.67 3.65
C ARG A 281 3.65 -18.70 2.79
N ALA A 282 3.17 -18.99 1.58
CA ALA A 282 3.84 -19.88 0.63
C ALA A 282 5.23 -19.34 0.20
N LEU A 283 5.44 -18.04 0.28
CA LEU A 283 6.72 -17.37 0.10
C LEU A 283 7.53 -17.22 1.41
N GLY A 284 7.12 -17.89 2.50
CA GLY A 284 7.80 -17.80 3.79
C GLY A 284 7.75 -16.43 4.45
N ILE A 285 6.83 -15.56 4.03
CA ILE A 285 6.67 -14.21 4.60
C ILE A 285 5.87 -14.33 5.90
N PRO A 286 6.39 -13.81 7.03
CA PRO A 286 5.61 -13.67 8.25
C PRO A 286 4.52 -12.61 8.04
N LEU A 287 3.35 -12.85 8.62
CA LEU A 287 2.20 -11.97 8.49
C LEU A 287 1.65 -11.59 9.86
N THR A 288 1.23 -10.36 9.98
CA THR A 288 0.62 -9.78 11.18
C THR A 288 -0.89 -9.97 11.15
N SER A 289 -1.46 -10.74 12.08
CA SER A 289 -2.92 -10.86 12.21
C SER A 289 -3.56 -9.52 12.62
N LEU A 290 -4.87 -9.35 12.36
CA LEU A 290 -5.58 -8.16 12.80
C LEU A 290 -5.54 -8.01 14.33
N GLU A 291 -5.57 -9.11 15.08
CA GLU A 291 -5.50 -9.08 16.54
C GLU A 291 -4.15 -8.57 17.04
N GLU A 292 -3.03 -9.04 16.46
CA GLU A 292 -1.69 -8.57 16.77
C GLU A 292 -1.52 -7.10 16.42
N TRP A 293 -1.97 -6.71 15.22
CA TRP A 293 -1.92 -5.32 14.76
C TRP A 293 -2.74 -4.40 15.67
N ALA A 294 -3.98 -4.79 16.00
CA ALA A 294 -4.87 -3.99 16.84
C ALA A 294 -4.32 -3.86 18.27
N HIS A 295 -3.71 -4.94 18.80
CA HIS A 295 -3.02 -4.89 20.08
C HIS A 295 -1.86 -3.89 20.09
N ALA A 296 -1.10 -3.82 19.01
CA ALA A 296 0.05 -2.93 18.91
C ALA A 296 -0.33 -1.45 18.67
N HIS A 297 -1.46 -1.20 18.00
CA HIS A 297 -1.77 0.12 17.44
C HIS A 297 -3.03 0.79 18.01
N LEU A 298 -3.95 0.04 18.61
CA LEU A 298 -5.24 0.57 19.05
C LEU A 298 -5.42 0.61 20.58
N ARG A 299 -4.57 -0.06 21.36
CA ARG A 299 -4.68 0.02 22.80
C ARG A 299 -4.49 1.45 23.28
N SER A 300 -5.47 1.97 24.01
CA SER A 300 -5.32 3.19 24.80
C SER A 300 -4.15 2.98 25.74
N THR A 301 -3.12 3.83 25.65
CA THR A 301 -2.17 3.99 26.76
C THR A 301 -2.97 4.57 27.91
N ALA A 302 -3.41 3.67 28.82
CA ALA A 302 -4.04 4.06 30.06
C ALA A 302 -3.12 4.93 30.91
#